data_9fbfa3b63eb363dcecc16c70411cdcd6
#
_entry.id   9fbfa3b63eb363dcecc16c70411cdcd6
#
_cell.length_a   1.000
_cell.length_b   1.000
_cell.length_c   1.000
_cell.angle_alpha   90.00
_cell.angle_beta   90.00
_cell.angle_gamma   90.00
#
_symmetry.space_group_name_H-M   'P 1'
#
loop_
_entity.id
_entity.type
_entity.pdbx_description
1 polymer ?
#
loop_
_entity_poly.entity_id
_entity_poly.type
_entity_poly.pdbx_seq_one_letter_code
_entity_poly.pdbx_strand_id
1 'polypeptide(L)'
;MSKKSKKYWKDRSEQRLTNVLDDAEKTLNLISSQYKNASISINKDIKKLYSQFAGENNISMDKAMELIHGSEYLEWRMSMDEYMKRIDVTGDQKLLLELNTLTMRSRITRLEALDAEIKANVAILTQDIDNSTGELLERSLESTYYEGMYDEYKDRNPKVYELMSEHNVSLSKARIDRELKIPWSGANYSTNLWNNADYIANKCQQLVAQNIIAGTSIDKLTREITKQFGKNYRASARRLLLTESAYIKGQADLLTYKKLDIDEYEILATLDRKTSEICQEKDGKHYPRDKAVVGENFPPFHPNCRTTTVKYRSDKAGRTRIARDANGKNVKVPRDMTYKDWLQWVEGNEGIQLEFENLEVN
;
A
#
# COMPACT_ATOMS: atom_id res chain seq x y z
N MET A 1 -12.86 -31.17 -29.61
CA MET A 1 -11.94 -30.36 -28.77
C MET A 1 -12.45 -30.42 -27.35
N SER A 2 -11.64 -30.85 -26.39
CA SER A 2 -12.01 -30.92 -24.98
C SER A 2 -12.14 -29.47 -24.46
N LYS A 3 -13.36 -29.06 -24.07
CA LYS A 3 -13.56 -27.78 -23.35
C LYS A 3 -12.75 -27.85 -22.06
N LYS A 4 -11.86 -26.89 -21.83
CA LYS A 4 -11.08 -26.82 -20.60
C LYS A 4 -11.98 -26.82 -19.37
N SER A 5 -11.55 -27.54 -18.35
CA SER A 5 -12.35 -27.78 -17.15
C SER A 5 -12.55 -26.48 -16.36
N LYS A 6 -13.61 -26.39 -15.55
CA LYS A 6 -13.87 -25.30 -14.62
C LYS A 6 -12.74 -25.14 -13.60
N LYS A 7 -12.03 -26.25 -13.25
CA LYS A 7 -10.80 -26.24 -12.46
C LYS A 7 -9.73 -25.37 -13.11
N TYR A 8 -9.47 -25.54 -14.39
CA TYR A 8 -8.52 -24.71 -15.14
C TYR A 8 -8.79 -23.23 -14.95
N TRP A 9 -10.05 -22.80 -15.06
CA TRP A 9 -10.42 -21.39 -14.96
C TRP A 9 -10.27 -20.82 -13.54
N LYS A 10 -10.57 -21.63 -12.51
CA LYS A 10 -10.34 -21.25 -11.13
C LYS A 10 -8.87 -21.12 -10.79
N ASP A 11 -8.10 -22.17 -11.10
CA ASP A 11 -6.65 -22.19 -10.88
C ASP A 11 -5.98 -20.99 -11.58
N ARG A 12 -6.43 -20.65 -12.79
CA ARG A 12 -5.92 -19.50 -13.54
C ARG A 12 -6.33 -18.16 -12.90
N SER A 13 -7.58 -18.04 -12.45
CA SER A 13 -8.01 -16.81 -11.77
C SER A 13 -7.31 -16.61 -10.43
N GLU A 14 -7.17 -17.66 -9.62
CA GLU A 14 -6.42 -17.64 -8.37
C GLU A 14 -4.93 -17.34 -8.62
N GLN A 15 -4.33 -17.93 -9.65
CA GLN A 15 -2.94 -17.67 -10.03
C GLN A 15 -2.74 -16.21 -10.45
N ARG A 16 -3.64 -15.65 -11.27
CA ARG A 16 -3.57 -14.23 -11.66
C ARG A 16 -3.67 -13.30 -10.45
N LEU A 17 -4.60 -13.58 -9.52
CA LEU A 17 -4.68 -12.81 -8.29
C LEU A 17 -3.40 -12.92 -7.46
N THR A 18 -2.86 -14.14 -7.31
CA THR A 18 -1.59 -14.37 -6.59
C THR A 18 -0.45 -13.58 -7.23
N ASN A 19 -0.30 -13.64 -8.54
CA ASN A 19 0.75 -12.91 -9.27
C ASN A 19 0.63 -11.39 -9.04
N VAL A 20 -0.57 -10.84 -9.13
CA VAL A 20 -0.83 -9.40 -8.89
C VAL A 20 -0.49 -9.00 -7.46
N LEU A 21 -0.87 -9.82 -6.47
CA LEU A 21 -0.57 -9.55 -5.06
C LEU A 21 0.93 -9.72 -4.74
N ASP A 22 1.62 -10.67 -5.36
CA ASP A 22 3.06 -10.86 -5.23
C ASP A 22 3.84 -9.68 -5.83
N ASP A 23 3.39 -9.13 -6.95
CA ASP A 23 3.98 -7.94 -7.54
C ASP A 23 3.71 -6.69 -6.69
N ALA A 24 2.56 -6.60 -6.05
CA ALA A 24 2.29 -5.56 -5.06
C ALA A 24 3.23 -5.66 -3.84
N GLU A 25 3.53 -6.87 -3.34
CA GLU A 25 4.51 -7.05 -2.26
C GLU A 25 5.95 -6.71 -2.70
N LYS A 26 6.34 -7.00 -3.94
CA LYS A 26 7.65 -6.57 -4.49
C LYS A 26 7.73 -5.04 -4.56
N THR A 27 6.70 -4.39 -5.05
CA THR A 27 6.60 -2.92 -5.11
C THR A 27 6.62 -2.31 -3.70
N LEU A 28 5.99 -2.95 -2.71
CA LEU A 28 6.06 -2.53 -1.31
C LEU A 28 7.50 -2.55 -0.76
N ASN A 29 8.34 -3.50 -1.18
CA ASN A 29 9.74 -3.53 -0.75
C ASN A 29 10.53 -2.34 -1.34
N LEU A 30 10.25 -1.96 -2.59
CA LEU A 30 10.80 -0.75 -3.20
C LEU A 30 10.35 0.50 -2.41
N ILE A 31 9.06 0.66 -2.19
CA ILE A 31 8.46 1.76 -1.42
C ILE A 31 9.04 1.82 0.01
N SER A 32 9.29 0.67 0.63
CA SER A 32 9.91 0.62 1.96
C SER A 32 11.34 1.20 1.97
N SER A 33 12.10 1.02 0.89
CA SER A 33 13.42 1.65 0.75
C SER A 33 13.30 3.18 0.53
N GLN A 34 12.31 3.63 -0.21
CA GLN A 34 12.03 5.06 -0.41
C GLN A 34 11.65 5.74 0.92
N TYR A 35 10.80 5.13 1.74
CA TYR A 35 10.50 5.61 3.10
C TYR A 35 11.76 5.72 3.97
N LYS A 36 12.64 4.71 3.91
CA LYS A 36 13.91 4.73 4.65
C LYS A 36 14.79 5.91 4.21
N ASN A 37 14.90 6.14 2.92
CA ASN A 37 15.72 7.23 2.37
C ASN A 37 15.17 8.60 2.77
N ALA A 38 13.85 8.81 2.69
CA ALA A 38 13.21 10.05 3.15
C ALA A 38 13.44 10.29 4.65
N SER A 39 13.32 9.25 5.49
CA SER A 39 13.64 9.34 6.93
C SER A 39 15.09 9.74 7.18
N ILE A 40 16.04 9.19 6.42
CA ILE A 40 17.46 9.55 6.53
C ILE A 40 17.67 11.02 6.14
N SER A 41 17.05 11.49 5.06
CA SER A 41 17.15 12.89 4.61
C SER A 41 16.64 13.85 5.68
N ILE A 42 15.41 13.64 6.16
CA ILE A 42 14.81 14.47 7.22
C ILE A 42 15.69 14.49 8.49
N ASN A 43 16.20 13.34 8.91
CA ASN A 43 17.08 13.27 10.07
C ASN A 43 18.41 14.01 9.85
N LYS A 44 18.94 14.02 8.62
CA LYS A 44 20.14 14.78 8.25
C LYS A 44 19.87 16.29 8.33
N ASP A 45 18.72 16.74 7.85
CA ASP A 45 18.34 18.16 7.87
C ASP A 45 18.18 18.66 9.31
N ILE A 46 17.53 17.87 10.17
CA ILE A 46 17.43 18.16 11.61
C ILE A 46 18.82 18.28 12.24
N LYS A 47 19.70 17.30 12.03
CA LYS A 47 21.07 17.33 12.59
C LYS A 47 21.87 18.52 12.08
N LYS A 48 21.74 18.86 10.79
CA LYS A 48 22.40 20.00 10.18
C LYS A 48 22.04 21.32 10.89
N LEU A 49 20.78 21.52 11.20
CA LEU A 49 20.30 22.73 11.90
C LEU A 49 21.01 22.92 13.24
N TYR A 50 21.09 21.86 14.06
CA TYR A 50 21.77 21.91 15.36
C TYR A 50 23.29 22.04 15.24
N SER A 51 23.88 21.37 14.23
CA SER A 51 25.36 21.46 13.99
C SER A 51 25.78 22.86 13.54
N GLN A 52 24.96 23.55 12.77
CA GLN A 52 25.23 24.93 12.37
C GLN A 52 25.27 25.86 13.58
N PHE A 53 24.26 25.77 14.46
CA PHE A 53 24.23 26.57 15.69
C PHE A 53 25.45 26.29 16.60
N ALA A 54 25.82 25.00 16.74
CA ALA A 54 27.01 24.62 17.52
C ALA A 54 28.30 25.20 16.93
N GLY A 55 28.47 25.11 15.60
CA GLY A 55 29.64 25.66 14.90
C GLY A 55 29.73 27.18 14.94
N GLU A 56 28.62 27.88 14.70
CA GLU A 56 28.54 29.35 14.74
C GLU A 56 28.88 29.92 16.13
N ASN A 57 28.62 29.17 17.20
CA ASN A 57 28.87 29.59 18.55
C ASN A 57 30.12 28.92 19.19
N ASN A 58 30.87 28.13 18.43
CA ASN A 58 32.06 27.42 18.89
C ASN A 58 31.83 26.58 20.15
N ILE A 59 30.70 25.86 20.19
CA ILE A 59 30.29 24.99 21.30
C ILE A 59 30.10 23.54 20.83
N SER A 60 30.07 22.61 21.77
CA SER A 60 29.75 21.22 21.44
C SER A 60 28.29 21.03 21.05
N MET A 61 27.97 19.95 20.34
CA MET A 61 26.59 19.59 20.00
C MET A 61 25.73 19.44 21.27
N ASP A 62 26.27 18.80 22.32
CA ASP A 62 25.57 18.61 23.58
C ASP A 62 25.24 19.94 24.25
N LYS A 63 26.22 20.89 24.24
CA LYS A 63 25.97 22.25 24.77
C LYS A 63 24.98 23.02 23.93
N ALA A 64 25.01 22.88 22.62
CA ALA A 64 24.02 23.46 21.72
C ALA A 64 22.59 22.96 22.04
N MET A 65 22.46 21.66 22.29
CA MET A 65 21.19 21.05 22.68
C MET A 65 20.72 21.55 24.05
N GLU A 66 21.63 21.59 25.03
CA GLU A 66 21.34 22.11 26.37
C GLU A 66 20.85 23.58 26.32
N LEU A 67 21.51 24.44 25.56
CA LEU A 67 21.13 25.85 25.41
C LEU A 67 19.78 26.01 24.69
N ILE A 68 19.53 25.24 23.64
CA ILE A 68 18.28 25.34 22.88
C ILE A 68 17.08 24.83 23.67
N HIS A 69 17.26 23.76 24.45
CA HIS A 69 16.17 23.08 25.18
C HIS A 69 16.15 23.38 26.68
N GLY A 70 17.25 23.89 27.24
CA GLY A 70 17.37 24.15 28.65
C GLY A 70 16.63 25.39 29.14
N SER A 71 16.69 25.65 30.42
CA SER A 71 16.10 26.81 31.05
C SER A 71 17.00 28.06 31.04
N GLU A 72 18.23 27.92 30.56
CA GLU A 72 19.14 29.06 30.39
C GLU A 72 18.67 29.92 29.26
N TYR A 73 18.51 31.11 29.22
CA TYR A 73 17.98 32.01 28.14
C TYR A 73 16.57 31.65 27.67
N LEU A 74 15.59 31.72 28.58
CA LEU A 74 14.19 31.46 28.25
C LEU A 74 13.50 32.62 27.53
N GLU A 75 13.85 33.85 27.88
CA GLU A 75 13.20 35.05 27.41
C GLU A 75 14.19 36.12 26.98
N TRP A 76 13.74 36.99 26.07
CA TRP A 76 14.47 38.18 25.68
C TRP A 76 14.52 39.19 26.83
N ARG A 77 15.71 39.47 27.36
CA ARG A 77 15.91 40.45 28.41
C ARG A 77 15.97 41.88 27.88
N MET A 78 16.22 42.04 26.58
CA MET A 78 16.29 43.30 25.87
C MET A 78 15.92 43.11 24.39
N SER A 79 15.76 44.18 23.61
CA SER A 79 15.52 44.09 22.17
C SER A 79 16.75 43.55 21.43
N MET A 80 16.56 43.00 20.21
CA MET A 80 17.64 42.54 19.37
C MET A 80 18.67 43.66 19.09
N ASP A 81 18.19 44.86 18.85
CA ASP A 81 19.06 46.04 18.62
C ASP A 81 19.91 46.40 19.82
N GLU A 82 19.39 46.25 21.05
CA GLU A 82 20.14 46.43 22.27
C GLU A 82 21.19 45.36 22.50
N TYR A 83 20.89 44.08 22.19
CA TYR A 83 21.88 43.01 22.19
C TYR A 83 23.03 43.34 21.25
N MET A 84 22.73 43.69 20.01
CA MET A 84 23.71 44.02 18.98
C MET A 84 24.60 45.18 19.40
N LYS A 85 24.03 46.29 19.84
CA LYS A 85 24.79 47.46 20.32
C LYS A 85 25.72 47.14 21.47
N ARG A 86 25.28 46.36 22.45
CA ARG A 86 26.12 46.00 23.62
C ARG A 86 27.25 45.07 23.20
N ILE A 87 26.97 44.08 22.34
CA ILE A 87 27.99 43.15 21.84
C ILE A 87 29.06 43.92 21.04
N ASP A 88 28.64 44.82 20.15
CA ASP A 88 29.58 45.65 19.36
C ASP A 88 30.49 46.51 20.23
N VAL A 89 29.99 47.04 21.34
CA VAL A 89 30.75 47.89 22.26
C VAL A 89 31.65 47.08 23.20
N THR A 90 31.17 45.95 23.69
CA THR A 90 31.86 45.20 24.78
C THR A 90 32.60 43.96 24.29
N GLY A 91 32.27 43.42 23.14
CA GLY A 91 32.75 42.13 22.66
C GLY A 91 32.31 40.94 23.51
N ASP A 92 31.22 41.09 24.29
CA ASP A 92 30.75 40.09 25.28
C ASP A 92 30.26 38.82 24.58
N GLN A 93 31.07 37.78 24.65
CA GLN A 93 30.78 36.47 24.05
C GLN A 93 29.60 35.75 24.71
N LYS A 94 29.32 35.99 26.00
CA LYS A 94 28.17 35.42 26.67
C LYS A 94 26.87 36.05 26.17
N LEU A 95 26.88 37.36 25.96
CA LEU A 95 25.76 38.10 25.42
C LEU A 95 25.48 37.71 23.97
N LEU A 96 26.53 37.48 23.18
CA LEU A 96 26.44 36.95 21.81
C LEU A 96 25.82 35.54 21.79
N LEU A 97 26.28 34.65 22.67
CA LEU A 97 25.73 33.28 22.77
C LEU A 97 24.26 33.32 23.18
N GLU A 98 23.88 34.18 24.14
CA GLU A 98 22.49 34.37 24.53
C GLU A 98 21.63 34.85 23.35
N LEU A 99 22.04 35.88 22.61
CA LEU A 99 21.35 36.39 21.43
C LEU A 99 21.15 35.28 20.38
N ASN A 100 22.23 34.55 20.06
CA ASN A 100 22.20 33.45 19.09
C ASN A 100 21.27 32.32 19.55
N THR A 101 21.26 31.99 20.84
CA THR A 101 20.39 30.96 21.41
C THR A 101 18.92 31.36 21.30
N LEU A 102 18.58 32.59 21.66
CA LEU A 102 17.21 33.13 21.58
C LEU A 102 16.74 33.22 20.13
N THR A 103 17.62 33.65 19.21
CA THR A 103 17.33 33.68 17.77
C THR A 103 17.10 32.28 17.20
N MET A 104 17.95 31.30 17.57
CA MET A 104 17.80 29.93 17.15
C MET A 104 16.51 29.30 17.70
N ARG A 105 16.19 29.51 18.97
CA ARG A 105 14.93 29.06 19.56
C ARG A 105 13.73 29.65 18.84
N SER A 106 13.75 30.93 18.50
CA SER A 106 12.68 31.57 17.74
C SER A 106 12.51 30.94 16.36
N ARG A 107 13.60 30.62 15.65
CA ARG A 107 13.57 29.91 14.34
C ARG A 107 13.02 28.50 14.48
N ILE A 108 13.49 27.74 15.47
CA ILE A 108 13.05 26.37 15.73
C ILE A 108 11.60 26.34 16.19
N THR A 109 11.20 27.27 17.05
CA THR A 109 9.83 27.36 17.56
C THR A 109 8.83 27.68 16.44
N ARG A 110 9.21 28.49 15.47
CA ARG A 110 8.39 28.75 14.28
C ARG A 110 8.42 27.61 13.28
N LEU A 111 9.43 26.73 13.33
CA LEU A 111 9.59 25.54 12.47
C LEU A 111 9.55 25.82 10.96
N GLU A 112 9.56 27.07 10.53
CA GLU A 112 9.29 27.45 9.12
C GLU A 112 10.25 26.81 8.12
N ALA A 113 11.56 26.84 8.39
CA ALA A 113 12.55 26.26 7.49
C ALA A 113 12.51 24.73 7.48
N LEU A 114 12.48 24.13 8.68
CA LEU A 114 12.46 22.66 8.82
C LEU A 114 11.13 22.08 8.34
N ASP A 115 10.02 22.80 8.51
CA ASP A 115 8.73 22.44 7.99
C ASP A 115 8.74 22.35 6.46
N ALA A 116 9.32 23.36 5.79
CA ALA A 116 9.45 23.35 4.33
C ALA A 116 10.30 22.17 3.83
N GLU A 117 11.40 21.83 4.52
CA GLU A 117 12.26 20.68 4.19
C GLU A 117 11.54 19.35 4.41
N ILE A 118 10.79 19.20 5.53
CA ILE A 118 9.98 18.00 5.78
C ILE A 118 8.93 17.84 4.70
N LYS A 119 8.19 18.89 4.37
CA LYS A 119 7.17 18.85 3.30
C LYS A 119 7.77 18.49 1.95
N ALA A 120 8.92 19.08 1.60
CA ALA A 120 9.60 18.79 0.34
C ALA A 120 10.04 17.31 0.27
N ASN A 121 10.66 16.79 1.32
CA ASN A 121 11.07 15.36 1.38
C ASN A 121 9.87 14.42 1.30
N VAL A 122 8.76 14.74 1.96
CA VAL A 122 7.53 13.94 1.90
C VAL A 122 6.88 14.04 0.52
N ALA A 123 6.88 15.19 -0.14
CA ALA A 123 6.34 15.36 -1.48
C ALA A 123 7.13 14.53 -2.52
N ILE A 124 8.46 14.57 -2.48
CA ILE A 124 9.32 13.75 -3.33
C ILE A 124 9.04 12.26 -3.11
N LEU A 125 9.01 11.83 -1.85
CA LEU A 125 8.68 10.45 -1.50
C LEU A 125 7.31 10.04 -2.04
N THR A 126 6.31 10.89 -1.91
CA THR A 126 4.94 10.60 -2.36
C THR A 126 4.87 10.48 -3.87
N GLN A 127 5.58 11.35 -4.60
CA GLN A 127 5.66 11.27 -6.07
C GLN A 127 6.31 9.95 -6.53
N ASP A 128 7.39 9.53 -5.89
CA ASP A 128 8.06 8.26 -6.20
C ASP A 128 7.15 7.05 -5.93
N ILE A 129 6.38 7.10 -4.85
CA ILE A 129 5.41 6.05 -4.51
C ILE A 129 4.24 6.05 -5.48
N ASP A 130 3.73 7.22 -5.86
CA ASP A 130 2.63 7.38 -6.82
C ASP A 130 3.03 6.79 -8.18
N ASN A 131 4.21 7.13 -8.68
CA ASN A 131 4.77 6.57 -9.92
C ASN A 131 4.89 5.04 -9.85
N SER A 132 5.54 4.51 -8.81
CA SER A 132 5.75 3.07 -8.64
C SER A 132 4.42 2.30 -8.50
N THR A 133 3.43 2.91 -7.84
CA THR A 133 2.09 2.33 -7.68
C THR A 133 1.33 2.36 -9.02
N GLY A 134 1.37 3.49 -9.73
CA GLY A 134 0.74 3.63 -11.05
C GLY A 134 1.26 2.59 -12.04
N GLU A 135 2.58 2.41 -12.13
CA GLU A 135 3.21 1.40 -12.98
C GLU A 135 2.81 -0.04 -12.60
N LEU A 136 2.73 -0.33 -11.29
CA LEU A 136 2.24 -1.63 -10.81
C LEU A 136 0.81 -1.88 -11.27
N LEU A 137 -0.09 -0.93 -11.04
CA LEU A 137 -1.51 -1.08 -11.35
C LEU A 137 -1.75 -1.18 -12.85
N GLU A 138 -1.04 -0.39 -13.66
CA GLU A 138 -1.08 -0.47 -15.12
C GLU A 138 -0.69 -1.86 -15.61
N ARG A 139 0.49 -2.36 -15.20
CA ARG A 139 0.94 -3.72 -15.54
C ARG A 139 -0.02 -4.79 -15.07
N SER A 140 -0.58 -4.65 -13.88
CA SER A 140 -1.54 -5.61 -13.31
C SER A 140 -2.82 -5.66 -14.11
N LEU A 141 -3.33 -4.51 -14.57
CA LEU A 141 -4.50 -4.42 -15.44
C LEU A 141 -4.24 -5.12 -16.77
N GLU A 142 -3.14 -4.75 -17.44
CA GLU A 142 -2.79 -5.30 -18.74
C GLU A 142 -2.52 -6.81 -18.69
N SER A 143 -1.65 -7.26 -17.78
CA SER A 143 -1.32 -8.68 -17.68
C SER A 143 -2.54 -9.54 -17.38
N THR A 144 -3.37 -9.13 -16.42
CA THR A 144 -4.59 -9.86 -16.07
C THR A 144 -5.58 -9.91 -17.23
N TYR A 145 -5.77 -8.80 -17.93
CA TYR A 145 -6.66 -8.74 -19.09
C TYR A 145 -6.16 -9.63 -20.22
N TYR A 146 -4.90 -9.50 -20.63
CA TYR A 146 -4.35 -10.28 -21.73
C TYR A 146 -4.25 -11.77 -21.41
N GLU A 147 -3.88 -12.14 -20.19
CA GLU A 147 -3.92 -13.54 -19.76
C GLU A 147 -5.35 -14.09 -19.74
N GLY A 148 -6.33 -13.31 -19.29
CA GLY A 148 -7.74 -13.69 -19.34
C GLY A 148 -8.23 -13.93 -20.76
N MET A 149 -7.91 -13.02 -21.68
CA MET A 149 -8.23 -13.15 -23.10
C MET A 149 -7.55 -14.37 -23.71
N TYR A 150 -6.24 -14.55 -23.48
CA TYR A 150 -5.48 -15.69 -23.97
C TYR A 150 -6.07 -17.03 -23.53
N ASP A 151 -6.39 -17.15 -22.25
CA ASP A 151 -6.95 -18.39 -21.71
C ASP A 151 -8.30 -18.75 -22.37
N GLU A 152 -9.17 -17.75 -22.59
CA GLU A 152 -10.48 -17.95 -23.23
C GLU A 152 -10.34 -18.31 -24.72
N TYR A 153 -9.49 -17.59 -25.47
CA TYR A 153 -9.27 -17.89 -26.88
C TYR A 153 -8.60 -19.26 -27.08
N LYS A 154 -7.65 -19.62 -26.21
CA LYS A 154 -7.00 -20.93 -26.23
C LYS A 154 -7.98 -22.08 -25.98
N ASP A 155 -9.04 -21.87 -25.20
CA ASP A 155 -10.11 -22.86 -25.00
C ASP A 155 -11.00 -23.01 -26.24
N ARG A 156 -11.14 -21.95 -27.03
CA ARG A 156 -12.00 -21.92 -28.23
C ARG A 156 -11.30 -22.41 -29.50
N ASN A 157 -10.02 -22.03 -29.68
CA ASN A 157 -9.24 -22.32 -30.87
C ASN A 157 -7.73 -22.36 -30.59
N PRO A 158 -6.98 -23.38 -31.14
CA PRO A 158 -5.54 -23.42 -31.02
C PRO A 158 -4.78 -22.26 -31.70
N LYS A 159 -5.39 -21.57 -32.67
CA LYS A 159 -4.83 -20.38 -33.32
C LYS A 159 -5.14 -19.09 -32.54
N VAL A 160 -4.92 -19.12 -31.24
CA VAL A 160 -5.30 -18.07 -30.30
C VAL A 160 -4.74 -16.68 -30.65
N TYR A 161 -3.51 -16.59 -31.14
CA TYR A 161 -2.90 -15.30 -31.49
C TYR A 161 -3.53 -14.65 -32.72
N GLU A 162 -3.90 -15.44 -33.73
CA GLU A 162 -4.61 -14.94 -34.91
C GLU A 162 -5.95 -14.35 -34.49
N LEU A 163 -6.72 -15.09 -33.67
CA LEU A 163 -8.03 -14.62 -33.19
C LEU A 163 -7.93 -13.37 -32.30
N MET A 164 -6.94 -13.28 -31.42
CA MET A 164 -6.73 -12.08 -30.59
C MET A 164 -6.42 -10.85 -31.44
N SER A 165 -5.65 -11.02 -32.52
CA SER A 165 -5.35 -9.94 -33.48
C SER A 165 -6.57 -9.55 -34.28
N GLU A 166 -7.31 -10.50 -34.84
CA GLU A 166 -8.52 -10.26 -35.63
C GLU A 166 -9.64 -9.53 -34.85
N HIS A 167 -9.77 -9.87 -33.55
CA HIS A 167 -10.80 -9.30 -32.68
C HIS A 167 -10.38 -7.99 -32.00
N ASN A 168 -9.22 -7.43 -32.31
CA ASN A 168 -8.70 -6.19 -31.72
C ASN A 168 -8.85 -6.15 -30.20
N VAL A 169 -8.15 -7.06 -29.50
CA VAL A 169 -8.24 -7.20 -28.04
C VAL A 169 -7.35 -6.22 -27.29
N SER A 170 -6.69 -5.27 -27.96
CA SER A 170 -5.80 -4.31 -27.32
C SER A 170 -6.53 -3.37 -26.34
N LEU A 171 -5.89 -3.05 -25.24
CA LEU A 171 -6.30 -1.98 -24.33
C LEU A 171 -5.61 -0.68 -24.76
N SER A 172 -6.39 0.37 -24.98
CA SER A 172 -5.82 1.69 -25.22
C SER A 172 -5.33 2.32 -23.91
N LYS A 173 -4.27 3.14 -24.00
CA LYS A 173 -3.76 3.89 -22.83
C LYS A 173 -4.88 4.72 -22.17
N ALA A 174 -5.74 5.35 -22.96
CA ALA A 174 -6.88 6.10 -22.44
C ALA A 174 -7.87 5.22 -21.63
N ARG A 175 -8.00 3.94 -21.98
CA ARG A 175 -8.82 3.02 -21.20
C ARG A 175 -8.15 2.66 -19.89
N ILE A 176 -6.86 2.35 -19.91
CA ILE A 176 -6.05 2.05 -18.71
C ILE A 176 -6.13 3.24 -17.75
N ASP A 177 -5.82 4.44 -18.21
CA ASP A 177 -5.86 5.67 -17.40
C ASP A 177 -7.22 5.93 -16.78
N ARG A 178 -8.30 5.59 -17.48
CA ARG A 178 -9.67 5.70 -16.96
C ARG A 178 -9.90 4.76 -15.79
N GLU A 179 -9.52 3.49 -15.92
CA GLU A 179 -9.71 2.50 -14.84
C GLU A 179 -8.91 2.86 -13.59
N LEU A 180 -7.69 3.38 -13.75
CA LEU A 180 -6.83 3.82 -12.65
C LEU A 180 -7.35 5.08 -11.93
N LYS A 181 -8.14 5.91 -12.60
CA LYS A 181 -8.68 7.16 -12.05
C LYS A 181 -10.04 7.02 -11.37
N ILE A 182 -10.69 5.87 -11.45
CA ILE A 182 -12.00 5.67 -10.82
C ILE A 182 -11.90 5.76 -9.30
N PRO A 183 -12.65 6.66 -8.64
CA PRO A 183 -12.65 6.78 -7.18
C PRO A 183 -13.57 5.75 -6.53
N TRP A 184 -13.31 4.46 -6.76
CA TRP A 184 -14.18 3.34 -6.40
C TRP A 184 -14.42 3.18 -4.88
N SER A 185 -13.50 3.70 -4.05
CA SER A 185 -13.59 3.66 -2.57
C SER A 185 -13.70 5.08 -1.95
N GLY A 186 -14.26 6.04 -2.71
CA GLY A 186 -14.36 7.45 -2.32
C GLY A 186 -13.21 8.31 -2.86
N ALA A 187 -12.07 7.72 -3.18
CA ALA A 187 -10.93 8.36 -3.84
C ALA A 187 -10.18 7.32 -4.69
N ASN A 188 -9.39 7.77 -5.65
CA ASN A 188 -8.45 6.89 -6.36
C ASN A 188 -7.16 6.71 -5.56
N TYR A 189 -6.30 5.77 -5.97
CA TYR A 189 -5.06 5.44 -5.28
C TYR A 189 -4.14 6.65 -5.09
N SER A 190 -3.97 7.48 -6.11
CA SER A 190 -3.11 8.66 -6.06
C SER A 190 -3.63 9.71 -5.08
N THR A 191 -4.92 10.01 -5.10
CA THR A 191 -5.55 10.90 -4.09
C THR A 191 -5.35 10.38 -2.67
N ASN A 192 -5.49 9.07 -2.45
CA ASN A 192 -5.26 8.45 -1.15
C ASN A 192 -3.80 8.56 -0.71
N LEU A 193 -2.84 8.45 -1.64
CA LEU A 193 -1.40 8.65 -1.35
C LEU A 193 -1.11 10.08 -0.94
N TRP A 194 -1.60 11.06 -1.70
CA TRP A 194 -1.37 12.48 -1.40
C TRP A 194 -2.03 12.94 -0.10
N ASN A 195 -3.24 12.48 0.20
CA ASN A 195 -3.89 12.73 1.50
C ASN A 195 -3.08 12.14 2.66
N ASN A 196 -2.46 10.98 2.46
CA ASN A 196 -1.58 10.37 3.47
C ASN A 196 -0.25 11.13 3.62
N ALA A 197 0.25 11.76 2.55
CA ALA A 197 1.46 12.58 2.58
C ALA A 197 1.32 13.78 3.55
N ASP A 198 0.21 14.49 3.49
CA ASP A 198 -0.08 15.58 4.42
C ASP A 198 -0.11 15.12 5.88
N TYR A 199 -0.72 13.96 6.13
CA TYR A 199 -0.69 13.36 7.46
C TYR A 199 0.74 13.04 7.93
N ILE A 200 1.58 12.49 7.04
CA ILE A 200 3.00 12.17 7.32
C ILE A 200 3.77 13.44 7.66
N ALA A 201 3.66 14.48 6.83
CA ALA A 201 4.34 15.75 7.04
C ALA A 201 3.94 16.39 8.38
N ASN A 202 2.63 16.50 8.63
CA ASN A 202 2.10 17.05 9.89
C ASN A 202 2.56 16.24 11.12
N LYS A 203 2.65 14.91 11.00
CA LYS A 203 3.13 14.06 12.10
C LYS A 203 4.61 14.27 12.39
N CYS A 204 5.44 14.41 11.36
CA CYS A 204 6.85 14.76 11.53
C CYS A 204 7.03 16.12 12.21
N GLN A 205 6.28 17.12 11.78
CA GLN A 205 6.27 18.45 12.42
C GLN A 205 5.91 18.37 13.90
N GLN A 206 4.84 17.65 14.24
CA GLN A 206 4.43 17.45 15.64
C GLN A 206 5.54 16.80 16.47
N LEU A 207 6.22 15.80 15.95
CA LEU A 207 7.32 15.13 16.64
C LEU A 207 8.48 16.09 16.88
N VAL A 208 8.84 16.92 15.90
CA VAL A 208 9.88 17.94 16.04
C VAL A 208 9.47 18.98 17.08
N ALA A 209 8.27 19.52 16.99
CA ALA A 209 7.76 20.50 17.96
C ALA A 209 7.73 19.95 19.39
N GLN A 210 7.24 18.72 19.56
CA GLN A 210 7.22 18.05 20.87
C GLN A 210 8.65 17.81 21.41
N ASN A 211 9.60 17.46 20.55
CA ASN A 211 11.00 17.30 20.94
C ASN A 211 11.58 18.62 21.47
N ILE A 212 11.32 19.72 20.77
CA ILE A 212 11.78 21.06 21.17
C ILE A 212 11.18 21.44 22.53
N ILE A 213 9.86 21.27 22.70
CA ILE A 213 9.16 21.63 23.95
C ILE A 213 9.63 20.75 25.12
N ALA A 214 9.80 19.44 24.89
CA ALA A 214 10.17 18.49 25.94
C ALA A 214 11.68 18.45 26.23
N GLY A 215 12.52 19.13 25.44
CA GLY A 215 13.98 19.10 25.59
C GLY A 215 14.59 17.70 25.43
N THR A 216 14.00 16.84 24.58
CA THR A 216 14.48 15.48 24.38
C THR A 216 15.61 15.43 23.35
N SER A 217 16.50 14.41 23.43
CA SER A 217 17.65 14.31 22.54
C SER A 217 17.27 14.14 21.07
N ILE A 218 18.12 14.64 20.16
CA ILE A 218 17.98 14.44 18.70
C ILE A 218 17.91 12.95 18.34
N ASP A 219 18.65 12.11 19.03
CA ASP A 219 18.63 10.66 18.80
C ASP A 219 17.26 10.04 19.13
N LYS A 220 16.58 10.57 20.14
CA LYS A 220 15.19 10.14 20.44
C LYS A 220 14.25 10.58 19.34
N LEU A 221 14.32 11.83 18.90
CA LEU A 221 13.54 12.34 17.77
C LEU A 221 13.78 11.53 16.50
N THR A 222 15.04 11.31 16.15
CA THR A 222 15.46 10.52 14.98
C THR A 222 14.88 9.11 15.01
N ARG A 223 14.91 8.44 16.18
CA ARG A 223 14.32 7.11 16.35
C ARG A 223 12.80 7.12 16.15
N GLU A 224 12.10 8.12 16.70
CA GLU A 224 10.64 8.21 16.54
C GLU A 224 10.25 8.48 15.09
N ILE A 225 10.94 9.39 14.38
CA ILE A 225 10.73 9.62 12.94
C ILE A 225 10.97 8.32 12.16
N THR A 226 12.12 7.65 12.38
CA THR A 226 12.45 6.38 11.69
C THR A 226 11.39 5.30 11.95
N LYS A 227 10.87 5.21 13.17
CA LYS A 227 9.81 4.26 13.54
C LYS A 227 8.49 4.58 12.81
N GLN A 228 8.12 5.85 12.72
CA GLN A 228 6.93 6.27 11.97
C GLN A 228 7.03 5.85 10.50
N PHE A 229 8.12 6.19 9.82
CA PHE A 229 8.33 5.82 8.42
C PHE A 229 8.43 4.30 8.22
N GLY A 230 9.13 3.57 9.13
CA GLY A 230 9.36 2.14 8.99
C GLY A 230 8.13 1.27 9.25
N LYS A 231 7.39 1.54 10.31
CA LYS A 231 6.30 0.66 10.77
C LYS A 231 4.92 1.13 10.31
N ASN A 232 4.57 2.37 10.60
CA ASN A 232 3.20 2.84 10.43
C ASN A 232 2.88 3.08 8.95
N TYR A 233 3.78 3.77 8.22
CA TYR A 233 3.53 4.10 6.82
C TYR A 233 3.67 2.90 5.90
N ARG A 234 4.59 1.98 6.20
CA ARG A 234 4.67 0.71 5.46
C ARG A 234 3.38 -0.09 5.56
N ALA A 235 2.75 -0.15 6.74
CA ALA A 235 1.47 -0.85 6.91
C ALA A 235 0.35 -0.19 6.10
N SER A 236 0.30 1.15 6.08
CA SER A 236 -0.67 1.91 5.27
C SER A 236 -0.43 1.72 3.77
N ALA A 237 0.82 1.81 3.31
CA ALA A 237 1.19 1.58 1.92
C ALA A 237 0.86 0.15 1.48
N ARG A 238 1.14 -0.86 2.31
CA ARG A 238 0.80 -2.25 2.03
C ARG A 238 -0.70 -2.44 1.86
N ARG A 239 -1.48 -1.89 2.78
CA ARG A 239 -2.94 -1.96 2.69
C ARG A 239 -3.46 -1.31 1.42
N LEU A 240 -2.95 -0.14 1.05
CA LEU A 240 -3.32 0.55 -0.18
C LEU A 240 -2.97 -0.30 -1.40
N LEU A 241 -1.71 -0.70 -1.55
CA LEU A 241 -1.23 -1.48 -2.70
C LEU A 241 -2.03 -2.76 -2.91
N LEU A 242 -2.22 -3.57 -1.87
CA LEU A 242 -2.94 -4.84 -1.99
C LEU A 242 -4.42 -4.62 -2.33
N THR A 243 -5.04 -3.57 -1.79
CA THR A 243 -6.46 -3.27 -2.03
C THR A 243 -6.67 -2.75 -3.45
N GLU A 244 -5.84 -1.81 -3.91
CA GLU A 244 -5.91 -1.27 -5.27
C GLU A 244 -5.54 -2.33 -6.32
N SER A 245 -4.54 -3.17 -6.04
CA SER A 245 -4.17 -4.29 -6.93
C SER A 245 -5.32 -5.29 -7.09
N ALA A 246 -6.03 -5.62 -5.99
CA ALA A 246 -7.21 -6.49 -6.05
C ALA A 246 -8.35 -5.83 -6.84
N TYR A 247 -8.57 -4.53 -6.68
CA TYR A 247 -9.54 -3.77 -7.45
C TYR A 247 -9.21 -3.79 -8.95
N ILE A 248 -7.99 -3.42 -9.33
CA ILE A 248 -7.55 -3.36 -10.73
C ILE A 248 -7.62 -4.74 -11.40
N LYS A 249 -7.24 -5.80 -10.67
CA LYS A 249 -7.42 -7.18 -11.14
C LYS A 249 -8.89 -7.48 -11.43
N GLY A 250 -9.80 -7.06 -10.56
CA GLY A 250 -11.23 -7.19 -10.76
C GLY A 250 -11.72 -6.45 -12.00
N GLN A 251 -11.25 -5.20 -12.23
CA GLN A 251 -11.61 -4.45 -13.42
C GLN A 251 -11.11 -5.12 -14.71
N ALA A 252 -9.91 -5.70 -14.71
CA ALA A 252 -9.39 -6.48 -15.83
C ALA A 252 -10.27 -7.71 -16.13
N ASP A 253 -10.75 -8.42 -15.09
CA ASP A 253 -11.70 -9.52 -15.27
C ASP A 253 -13.01 -9.04 -15.88
N LEU A 254 -13.60 -7.93 -15.41
CA LEU A 254 -14.83 -7.38 -15.97
C LEU A 254 -14.67 -6.97 -17.43
N LEU A 255 -13.52 -6.37 -17.78
CA LEU A 255 -13.20 -6.04 -19.17
C LEU A 255 -13.12 -7.30 -20.04
N THR A 256 -12.48 -8.35 -19.53
CA THR A 256 -12.40 -9.67 -20.19
C THR A 256 -13.80 -10.27 -20.38
N TYR A 257 -14.61 -10.29 -19.33
CA TYR A 257 -15.98 -10.81 -19.38
C TYR A 257 -16.85 -10.04 -20.38
N LYS A 258 -16.74 -8.71 -20.39
CA LYS A 258 -17.46 -7.87 -21.34
C LYS A 258 -17.03 -8.14 -22.79
N LYS A 259 -15.71 -8.25 -23.05
CA LYS A 259 -15.18 -8.46 -24.40
C LYS A 259 -15.56 -9.84 -24.97
N LEU A 260 -15.78 -10.82 -24.12
CA LEU A 260 -16.06 -12.21 -24.47
C LEU A 260 -17.50 -12.64 -24.31
N ASP A 261 -18.41 -11.68 -24.03
CA ASP A 261 -19.85 -11.91 -23.81
C ASP A 261 -20.11 -12.99 -22.75
N ILE A 262 -19.36 -12.91 -21.64
CA ILE A 262 -19.60 -13.72 -20.46
C ILE A 262 -20.64 -12.99 -19.60
N ASP A 263 -21.82 -13.59 -19.45
CA ASP A 263 -22.98 -12.94 -18.83
C ASP A 263 -22.95 -12.96 -17.30
N GLU A 264 -22.37 -14.00 -16.71
CA GLU A 264 -22.35 -14.22 -15.27
C GLU A 264 -20.95 -14.59 -14.75
N TYR A 265 -20.65 -14.12 -13.55
CA TYR A 265 -19.45 -14.50 -12.79
C TYR A 265 -19.81 -15.13 -11.45
N GLU A 266 -18.92 -15.97 -10.94
CA GLU A 266 -18.99 -16.59 -9.61
C GLU A 266 -17.89 -16.03 -8.73
N ILE A 267 -18.23 -15.70 -7.48
CA ILE A 267 -17.26 -15.24 -6.47
C ILE A 267 -16.47 -16.43 -5.97
N LEU A 268 -15.15 -16.22 -5.83
CA LEU A 268 -14.21 -17.22 -5.39
C LEU A 268 -13.36 -16.65 -4.25
N ALA A 269 -13.75 -16.97 -3.00
CA ALA A 269 -12.99 -16.60 -1.82
C ALA A 269 -11.79 -17.55 -1.61
N THR A 270 -10.72 -17.06 -1.00
CA THR A 270 -9.62 -17.92 -0.56
C THR A 270 -10.09 -18.79 0.61
N LEU A 271 -9.90 -20.12 0.53
CA LEU A 271 -10.26 -21.04 1.61
C LEU A 271 -9.13 -21.12 2.63
N ASP A 272 -9.06 -20.18 3.55
CA ASP A 272 -8.15 -20.18 4.69
C ASP A 272 -8.74 -19.42 5.90
N ARG A 273 -8.12 -19.58 7.07
CA ARG A 273 -8.57 -18.95 8.33
C ARG A 273 -8.44 -17.43 8.36
N LYS A 274 -7.82 -16.80 7.35
CA LYS A 274 -7.68 -15.34 7.24
C LYS A 274 -8.77 -14.71 6.38
N THR A 275 -9.65 -15.52 5.81
CA THR A 275 -10.76 -15.03 4.98
C THR A 275 -11.81 -14.40 5.87
N SER A 276 -12.17 -13.15 5.56
CA SER A 276 -13.16 -12.39 6.33
C SER A 276 -14.57 -12.96 6.17
N GLU A 277 -15.44 -12.75 7.15
CA GLU A 277 -16.83 -13.19 7.15
C GLU A 277 -17.58 -12.77 5.88
N ILE A 278 -17.43 -11.51 5.47
CA ILE A 278 -18.07 -11.01 4.25
C ILE A 278 -17.64 -11.80 3.00
N CYS A 279 -16.38 -12.24 2.92
CA CYS A 279 -15.90 -13.05 1.80
C CYS A 279 -16.40 -14.50 1.92
N GLN A 280 -16.47 -15.04 3.14
CA GLN A 280 -17.01 -16.38 3.41
C GLN A 280 -18.47 -16.50 2.96
N GLU A 281 -19.29 -15.51 3.30
CA GLU A 281 -20.71 -15.47 2.93
C GLU A 281 -20.96 -15.34 1.44
N LYS A 282 -20.01 -14.74 0.70
CA LYS A 282 -20.13 -14.52 -0.73
C LYS A 282 -19.53 -15.62 -1.58
N ASP A 283 -18.77 -16.52 -0.98
CA ASP A 283 -18.09 -17.59 -1.69
C ASP A 283 -19.10 -18.50 -2.43
N GLY A 284 -18.81 -18.76 -3.71
CA GLY A 284 -19.66 -19.58 -4.60
C GLY A 284 -20.94 -18.90 -5.10
N LYS A 285 -21.28 -17.70 -4.64
CA LYS A 285 -22.42 -16.94 -5.22
C LYS A 285 -22.06 -16.44 -6.61
N HIS A 286 -23.04 -16.40 -7.50
CA HIS A 286 -22.88 -15.88 -8.84
C HIS A 286 -23.85 -14.75 -9.11
N TYR A 287 -23.44 -13.85 -10.00
CA TYR A 287 -24.18 -12.62 -10.33
C TYR A 287 -24.05 -12.27 -11.80
N PRO A 288 -25.04 -11.58 -12.39
CA PRO A 288 -24.92 -11.01 -13.71
C PRO A 288 -23.78 -9.97 -13.77
N ARG A 289 -22.97 -10.02 -14.84
CA ARG A 289 -21.84 -9.11 -15.05
C ARG A 289 -22.25 -7.64 -15.10
N ASP A 290 -23.37 -7.34 -15.74
CA ASP A 290 -23.90 -5.98 -15.90
C ASP A 290 -24.42 -5.35 -14.60
N LYS A 291 -24.61 -6.17 -13.57
CA LYS A 291 -25.00 -5.76 -12.21
C LYS A 291 -23.83 -5.78 -11.22
N ALA A 292 -22.60 -5.87 -11.70
CA ALA A 292 -21.42 -5.89 -10.84
C ALA A 292 -21.23 -4.54 -10.14
N VAL A 293 -21.21 -4.55 -8.80
CA VAL A 293 -20.95 -3.39 -7.93
C VAL A 293 -19.84 -3.75 -6.95
N VAL A 294 -18.72 -3.04 -7.08
CA VAL A 294 -17.55 -3.28 -6.21
C VAL A 294 -17.91 -3.00 -4.75
N GLY A 295 -17.50 -3.90 -3.86
CA GLY A 295 -17.84 -3.84 -2.43
C GLY A 295 -19.17 -4.49 -2.06
N GLU A 296 -20.09 -4.66 -2.99
CA GLU A 296 -21.40 -5.27 -2.74
C GLU A 296 -21.48 -6.72 -3.23
N ASN A 297 -21.38 -6.94 -4.52
CA ASN A 297 -21.44 -8.26 -5.16
C ASN A 297 -20.22 -8.57 -6.02
N PHE A 298 -19.25 -7.66 -6.11
CA PHE A 298 -18.01 -7.80 -6.85
C PHE A 298 -16.81 -7.40 -5.96
N PRO A 299 -15.70 -8.19 -5.89
CA PRO A 299 -14.55 -7.85 -5.06
C PRO A 299 -13.74 -6.65 -5.62
N PRO A 300 -12.95 -5.96 -4.77
CA PRO A 300 -12.71 -6.24 -3.34
C PRO A 300 -13.88 -5.80 -2.44
N PHE A 301 -14.15 -6.59 -1.39
CA PHE A 301 -15.21 -6.30 -0.41
C PHE A 301 -14.72 -5.51 0.81
N HIS A 302 -13.42 -5.51 1.05
CA HIS A 302 -12.75 -4.87 2.18
C HIS A 302 -11.27 -4.66 1.87
N PRO A 303 -10.54 -3.83 2.63
CA PRO A 303 -9.09 -3.69 2.49
C PRO A 303 -8.34 -5.03 2.61
N ASN A 304 -7.30 -5.23 1.79
CA ASN A 304 -6.53 -6.47 1.66
C ASN A 304 -7.37 -7.69 1.24
N CYS A 305 -8.44 -7.49 0.50
CA CYS A 305 -9.30 -8.57 0.02
C CYS A 305 -8.52 -9.52 -0.91
N ARG A 306 -8.66 -10.85 -0.67
CA ARG A 306 -8.05 -11.91 -1.49
C ARG A 306 -9.09 -12.73 -2.24
N THR A 307 -10.30 -12.21 -2.35
CA THR A 307 -11.39 -12.80 -3.12
C THR A 307 -11.29 -12.37 -4.58
N THR A 308 -11.56 -13.28 -5.49
CA THR A 308 -11.56 -13.05 -6.94
C THR A 308 -12.87 -13.51 -7.55
N THR A 309 -12.99 -13.42 -8.87
CA THR A 309 -14.12 -13.92 -9.63
C THR A 309 -13.67 -14.89 -10.71
N VAL A 310 -14.57 -15.73 -11.15
CA VAL A 310 -14.39 -16.60 -12.31
C VAL A 310 -15.70 -16.61 -13.10
N LYS A 311 -15.65 -16.83 -14.40
CA LYS A 311 -16.88 -17.00 -15.20
C LYS A 311 -17.76 -18.11 -14.62
N TYR A 312 -19.04 -17.82 -14.44
CA TYR A 312 -19.98 -18.82 -13.96
C TYR A 312 -20.23 -19.91 -15.00
N ARG A 313 -20.35 -21.15 -14.55
CA ARG A 313 -20.71 -22.32 -15.34
C ARG A 313 -21.61 -23.23 -14.51
N SER A 314 -22.73 -23.63 -15.06
CA SER A 314 -23.73 -24.47 -14.39
C SER A 314 -23.31 -25.95 -14.23
N ASP A 315 -22.28 -26.42 -14.97
CA ASP A 315 -21.80 -27.80 -14.91
C ASP A 315 -20.96 -28.04 -13.63
N LYS A 316 -21.40 -28.92 -12.75
CA LYS A 316 -20.84 -29.10 -11.38
C LYS A 316 -19.93 -30.31 -11.17
N ALA A 317 -19.85 -31.27 -12.11
CA ALA A 317 -19.26 -32.58 -11.85
C ALA A 317 -17.71 -32.63 -11.89
N GLY A 318 -17.10 -33.36 -10.94
CA GLY A 318 -15.73 -33.89 -11.01
C GLY A 318 -14.57 -32.89 -10.90
N ARG A 319 -14.65 -31.81 -10.10
CA ARG A 319 -13.69 -30.70 -10.11
C ARG A 319 -13.22 -30.28 -8.74
N THR A 320 -12.03 -29.65 -8.66
CA THR A 320 -11.40 -29.24 -7.41
C THR A 320 -11.07 -27.74 -7.40
N ARG A 321 -10.91 -27.17 -6.19
CA ARG A 321 -10.31 -25.84 -5.90
C ARG A 321 -9.20 -26.01 -4.86
N ILE A 322 -8.33 -24.99 -4.73
CA ILE A 322 -7.26 -25.00 -3.73
C ILE A 322 -7.81 -24.46 -2.39
N ALA A 323 -7.47 -25.16 -1.32
CA ALA A 323 -7.74 -24.77 0.06
C ALA A 323 -6.49 -24.91 0.90
N ARG A 324 -6.51 -24.38 2.11
CA ARG A 324 -5.51 -24.66 3.15
C ARG A 324 -6.03 -25.75 4.07
N ASP A 325 -5.20 -26.78 4.31
CA ASP A 325 -5.50 -27.77 5.35
C ASP A 325 -5.31 -27.21 6.78
N ALA A 326 -5.52 -28.01 7.79
CA ALA A 326 -5.34 -27.64 9.20
C ALA A 326 -3.91 -27.16 9.51
N ASN A 327 -2.92 -27.62 8.75
CA ASN A 327 -1.51 -27.28 8.87
C ASN A 327 -1.08 -26.09 7.98
N GLY A 328 -2.01 -25.50 7.23
CA GLY A 328 -1.77 -24.40 6.34
C GLY A 328 -1.17 -24.78 4.98
N LYS A 329 -1.09 -26.08 4.63
CA LYS A 329 -0.63 -26.56 3.32
C LYS A 329 -1.72 -26.42 2.26
N ASN A 330 -1.33 -26.17 1.02
CA ASN A 330 -2.24 -26.18 -0.13
C ASN A 330 -2.70 -27.59 -0.44
N VAL A 331 -4.01 -27.80 -0.45
CA VAL A 331 -4.66 -29.06 -0.78
C VAL A 331 -5.76 -28.84 -1.81
N LYS A 332 -6.08 -29.87 -2.59
CA LYS A 332 -7.20 -29.84 -3.52
C LYS A 332 -8.45 -30.32 -2.81
N VAL A 333 -9.52 -29.54 -2.86
CA VAL A 333 -10.83 -29.88 -2.31
C VAL A 333 -11.89 -29.85 -3.42
N PRO A 334 -13.08 -30.47 -3.22
CA PRO A 334 -14.18 -30.36 -4.16
C PRO A 334 -14.48 -28.91 -4.51
N ARG A 335 -14.83 -28.68 -5.77
CA ARG A 335 -15.04 -27.34 -6.27
C ARG A 335 -16.20 -26.60 -5.62
N ASP A 336 -17.29 -27.31 -5.42
CA ASP A 336 -18.52 -26.82 -4.81
C ASP A 336 -18.43 -26.74 -3.29
N MET A 337 -17.30 -27.17 -2.71
CA MET A 337 -16.99 -26.93 -1.31
C MET A 337 -17.02 -25.42 -1.04
N THR A 338 -18.00 -24.98 -0.28
CA THR A 338 -18.08 -23.60 0.19
C THR A 338 -17.10 -23.36 1.33
N TYR A 339 -16.91 -22.10 1.73
CA TYR A 339 -16.09 -21.79 2.91
C TYR A 339 -16.60 -22.50 4.16
N LYS A 340 -17.92 -22.61 4.32
CA LYS A 340 -18.56 -23.31 5.45
C LYS A 340 -18.20 -24.79 5.44
N ASP A 341 -18.28 -25.46 4.30
CA ASP A 341 -17.92 -26.87 4.17
C ASP A 341 -16.44 -27.10 4.44
N TRP A 342 -15.59 -26.19 3.94
CA TRP A 342 -14.15 -26.22 4.19
C TRP A 342 -13.83 -26.08 5.69
N LEU A 343 -14.50 -25.16 6.40
CA LEU A 343 -14.28 -24.94 7.83
C LEU A 343 -14.62 -26.19 8.63
N GLN A 344 -15.76 -26.82 8.35
CA GLN A 344 -16.18 -28.06 8.97
C GLN A 344 -15.17 -29.19 8.73
N TRP A 345 -14.67 -29.32 7.51
CA TRP A 345 -13.66 -30.30 7.17
C TRP A 345 -12.32 -30.07 7.90
N VAL A 346 -11.84 -28.84 7.97
CA VAL A 346 -10.57 -28.49 8.66
C VAL A 346 -10.68 -28.68 10.17
N GLU A 347 -11.86 -28.47 10.76
CA GLU A 347 -12.12 -28.62 12.19
C GLU A 347 -12.40 -30.06 12.63
N GLY A 348 -12.37 -31.01 11.70
CA GLY A 348 -12.52 -32.44 12.01
C GLY A 348 -13.94 -32.85 12.43
N ASN A 349 -14.95 -32.06 12.07
CA ASN A 349 -16.34 -32.46 12.27
C ASN A 349 -16.68 -33.65 11.35
N GLU A 350 -16.84 -34.84 11.91
CA GLU A 350 -17.11 -36.11 11.25
C GLU A 350 -18.49 -36.11 10.52
N GLY A 351 -18.53 -35.58 9.33
CA GLY A 351 -19.73 -35.54 8.49
C GLY A 351 -19.46 -35.39 7.00
N ILE A 352 -18.27 -34.93 6.65
CA ILE A 352 -17.85 -34.81 5.28
C ILE A 352 -16.68 -35.77 5.06
N GLN A 353 -16.98 -37.04 4.83
CA GLN A 353 -16.03 -37.95 4.22
C GLN A 353 -15.83 -37.52 2.76
N LEU A 354 -14.79 -36.71 2.53
CA LEU A 354 -14.34 -36.42 1.18
C LEU A 354 -13.63 -37.68 0.70
N GLU A 355 -14.23 -38.40 -0.24
CA GLU A 355 -13.56 -39.47 -0.98
C GLU A 355 -12.38 -38.86 -1.77
N PHE A 356 -11.23 -38.73 -1.12
CA PHE A 356 -9.99 -38.23 -1.73
C PHE A 356 -9.19 -39.33 -2.45
N GLU A 357 -9.63 -40.59 -2.41
CA GLU A 357 -8.81 -41.74 -2.78
C GLU A 357 -8.48 -41.88 -4.25
N ASN A 358 -8.99 -41.05 -5.17
CA ASN A 358 -8.73 -41.22 -6.61
C ASN A 358 -8.42 -39.92 -7.38
N LEU A 359 -7.84 -38.92 -6.76
CA LEU A 359 -7.37 -37.74 -7.48
C LEU A 359 -5.84 -37.80 -7.67
N GLU A 360 -5.37 -38.91 -8.29
CA GLU A 360 -3.99 -39.01 -8.75
C GLU A 360 -3.70 -37.92 -9.80
N VAL A 361 -2.51 -37.38 -9.65
CA VAL A 361 -1.87 -36.40 -10.51
C VAL A 361 -1.59 -37.07 -11.87
N ASN A 362 -2.27 -36.62 -12.90
CA ASN A 362 -1.81 -36.73 -14.28
C ASN A 362 -1.68 -35.34 -14.88
#